data_0af982dd5898fc3f0d7e7f82d8a0806a
#
_entry.id   0af982dd5898fc3f0d7e7f82d8a0806a
#
_cell.length_a   1.000
_cell.length_b   1.000
_cell.length_c   1.000
_cell.angle_alpha   90.00
_cell.angle_beta   90.00
_cell.angle_gamma   90.00
#
_symmetry.space_group_name_H-M   'P 1'
#
loop_
_entity.id
_entity.type
_entity.pdbx_description
1 polymer ?
#
loop_
_entity_poly.entity_id
_entity_poly.type
_entity_poly.pdbx_seq_one_letter_code
_entity_poly.pdbx_strand_id
1 'polypeptide(L)'
;MRVFSAAAAIAMFTTGALLLGACGEKADARTAPAPDPAVATEGAPYVLTGTQVWSVPDPVSGRNYQVFVSLPAGYEANPGRRYPTLYVTDADYAFPIIRQIARRVNLEGPVVQEFILVGLSYADGDKGADSRRRDYTPTPNGPRSSGAAVHGGGAAYQTYLKTQALPFIEKTFRADPAHRVLLGHSYGGLLGAQILFSDPAMFQSYVLGSPSLWYDKGYMMGVEADYARNHRDLNAQVFMYVGGHEKPGPTRRNSEADMVGDMQALHRNLESRGYPGLKVSSVVLQDEDHLTVAPVGFTRALEAVLPAR
;
A
#
# COMPACT_ATOMS: atom_id res chain seq x y z
N MET A 1 30.38 -49.53 -17.62
CA MET A 1 31.72 -50.15 -17.60
C MET A 1 32.73 -49.14 -17.20
N ARG A 2 33.15 -49.10 -16.06
CA ARG A 2 34.39 -49.27 -15.31
C ARG A 2 34.21 -48.72 -13.87
N VAL A 3 34.26 -49.65 -12.98
CA VAL A 3 34.36 -49.52 -11.53
C VAL A 3 35.87 -49.37 -11.21
N PHE A 4 36.23 -48.50 -10.27
CA PHE A 4 37.46 -48.70 -9.48
C PHE A 4 37.17 -48.42 -8.01
N SER A 5 37.34 -49.52 -7.28
CA SER A 5 37.45 -49.70 -5.84
C SER A 5 38.91 -49.59 -5.45
N ALA A 6 39.26 -49.03 -4.33
CA ALA A 6 40.48 -49.29 -3.63
C ALA A 6 40.37 -49.05 -2.13
N ALA A 7 40.72 -50.03 -1.46
CA ALA A 7 40.66 -50.51 -0.12
C ALA A 7 41.73 -49.87 0.82
N ALA A 8 41.35 -49.88 2.06
CA ALA A 8 41.98 -50.10 3.37
C ALA A 8 43.52 -50.15 3.51
N ALA A 9 44.00 -49.51 4.57
CA ALA A 9 45.13 -50.01 5.35
C ALA A 9 44.95 -49.68 6.85
N ILE A 10 44.84 -50.73 7.62
CA ILE A 10 44.89 -50.78 9.08
C ILE A 10 46.38 -50.89 9.50
N ALA A 11 46.78 -50.09 10.47
CA ALA A 11 48.02 -50.29 11.21
C ALA A 11 47.72 -50.33 12.73
N MET A 12 47.79 -51.50 13.28
CA MET A 12 47.87 -51.78 14.74
C MET A 12 49.31 -51.50 15.23
N PHE A 13 49.44 -50.76 16.32
CA PHE A 13 50.57 -50.86 17.23
C PHE A 13 50.08 -50.99 18.67
N THR A 14 50.40 -52.15 19.25
CA THR A 14 50.31 -52.49 20.68
C THR A 14 51.61 -52.14 21.36
N THR A 15 51.54 -51.57 22.56
CA THR A 15 52.39 -51.77 23.75
C THR A 15 52.08 -50.64 24.72
N GLY A 16 51.84 -50.89 25.93
CA GLY A 16 52.38 -51.42 27.09
C GLY A 16 51.87 -50.70 28.31
N ALA A 17 51.32 -51.40 29.25
CA ALA A 17 50.77 -50.87 30.50
C ALA A 17 51.84 -50.34 31.45
N LEU A 18 51.59 -49.23 32.11
CA LEU A 18 52.13 -48.97 33.48
C LEU A 18 51.03 -48.33 34.32
N LEU A 19 50.57 -49.07 35.32
CA LEU A 19 49.71 -48.57 36.39
C LEU A 19 50.54 -47.73 37.39
N LEU A 20 50.16 -46.47 37.54
CA LEU A 20 50.49 -45.71 38.73
C LEU A 20 49.21 -45.02 39.18
N GLY A 21 48.68 -45.47 40.27
CA GLY A 21 47.54 -44.92 40.94
C GLY A 21 47.88 -43.53 41.51
N ALA A 22 47.05 -42.56 41.18
CA ALA A 22 46.94 -41.31 41.92
C ALA A 22 45.45 -41.07 42.13
N CYS A 23 45.04 -41.10 43.41
CA CYS A 23 43.75 -40.57 43.81
C CYS A 23 43.75 -39.08 43.49
N GLY A 24 43.02 -38.74 42.43
CA GLY A 24 42.67 -37.35 42.07
C GLY A 24 41.21 -37.11 42.45
N GLU A 25 40.97 -36.28 43.40
CA GLU A 25 39.68 -35.69 43.72
C GLU A 25 38.96 -35.29 42.45
N LYS A 26 37.76 -35.81 42.23
CA LYS A 26 36.85 -35.28 41.21
C LYS A 26 36.45 -33.87 41.64
N ALA A 27 37.12 -32.89 41.07
CA ALA A 27 36.61 -31.53 41.11
C ALA A 27 35.24 -31.53 40.40
N ASP A 28 34.18 -31.35 41.16
CA ASP A 28 32.87 -31.02 40.63
C ASP A 28 33.03 -29.74 39.79
N ALA A 29 33.01 -29.91 38.47
CA ALA A 29 32.87 -28.80 37.57
C ALA A 29 31.44 -28.21 37.79
N ARG A 30 31.32 -27.33 38.79
CA ARG A 30 30.16 -26.47 38.91
C ARG A 30 30.07 -25.69 37.60
N THR A 31 29.15 -26.10 36.77
CA THR A 31 28.72 -25.24 35.61
C THR A 31 28.36 -23.88 36.19
N ALA A 32 29.09 -22.86 35.80
CA ALA A 32 28.73 -21.48 36.12
C ALA A 32 27.26 -21.28 35.69
N PRO A 33 26.44 -20.63 36.51
CA PRO A 33 25.07 -20.37 36.13
C PRO A 33 25.10 -19.57 34.82
N ALA A 34 24.20 -19.93 33.91
CA ALA A 34 24.02 -19.17 32.68
C ALA A 34 23.79 -17.71 33.07
N PRO A 35 24.40 -16.76 32.37
CA PRO A 35 24.15 -15.35 32.66
C PRO A 35 22.65 -15.05 32.56
N ASP A 36 22.13 -14.32 33.52
CA ASP A 36 20.75 -13.85 33.50
C ASP A 36 20.50 -13.16 32.16
N PRO A 37 19.35 -13.44 31.48
CA PRO A 37 19.02 -12.74 30.25
C PRO A 37 19.05 -11.23 30.52
N ALA A 38 19.79 -10.51 29.68
CA ALA A 38 19.85 -9.03 29.78
C ALA A 38 18.41 -8.50 29.67
N VAL A 39 17.89 -7.97 30.78
CA VAL A 39 16.58 -7.33 30.80
C VAL A 39 16.77 -5.91 30.27
N ALA A 40 16.16 -5.60 29.12
CA ALA A 40 16.12 -4.23 28.63
C ALA A 40 15.33 -3.38 29.64
N THR A 41 15.94 -2.32 30.13
CA THR A 41 15.34 -1.42 31.15
C THR A 41 14.37 -0.42 30.54
N GLU A 42 14.44 -0.18 29.23
CA GLU A 42 13.56 0.74 28.51
C GLU A 42 13.47 0.36 27.02
N GLY A 43 12.26 0.43 26.46
CA GLY A 43 12.01 0.21 25.04
C GLY A 43 12.06 1.50 24.25
N ALA A 44 12.76 1.52 23.11
CA ALA A 44 12.70 2.64 22.17
C ALA A 44 11.57 2.42 21.14
N PRO A 45 10.90 3.50 20.67
CA PRO A 45 9.94 3.40 19.59
C PRO A 45 10.57 2.80 18.33
N TYR A 46 9.85 1.89 17.66
CA TYR A 46 10.27 1.40 16.34
C TYR A 46 10.07 2.50 15.29
N VAL A 47 11.15 2.92 14.64
CA VAL A 47 11.14 3.93 13.59
C VAL A 47 11.28 3.28 12.23
N LEU A 48 10.40 3.65 11.30
CA LEU A 48 10.47 3.22 9.91
C LEU A 48 11.58 4.01 9.19
N THR A 49 12.82 3.52 9.28
CA THR A 49 14.00 4.22 8.77
C THR A 49 13.92 4.51 7.27
N GLY A 50 14.46 5.66 6.84
CA GLY A 50 14.43 6.10 5.43
C GLY A 50 13.04 6.59 5.00
N THR A 51 12.26 7.09 5.94
CA THR A 51 11.01 7.81 5.68
C THR A 51 11.05 9.21 6.27
N GLN A 52 10.24 10.10 5.71
CA GLN A 52 10.12 11.49 6.12
C GLN A 52 8.64 11.84 6.31
N VAL A 53 8.35 12.76 7.22
CA VAL A 53 7.02 13.34 7.42
C VAL A 53 7.12 14.83 7.17
N TRP A 54 6.22 15.36 6.35
CA TRP A 54 6.14 16.75 5.97
C TRP A 54 4.76 17.30 6.30
N SER A 55 4.70 18.55 6.76
CA SER A 55 3.43 19.27 6.92
C SER A 55 3.23 20.16 5.71
N VAL A 56 2.16 19.91 4.95
CA VAL A 56 1.82 20.65 3.73
C VAL A 56 0.51 21.40 3.98
N PRO A 57 0.57 22.74 4.09
CA PRO A 57 -0.63 23.54 4.41
C PRO A 57 -1.60 23.61 3.23
N ASP A 58 -2.89 23.67 3.57
CA ASP A 58 -3.96 24.08 2.67
C ASP A 58 -4.38 25.51 3.02
N PRO A 59 -3.99 26.52 2.24
CA PRO A 59 -4.32 27.92 2.52
C PRO A 59 -5.81 28.23 2.40
N VAL A 60 -6.59 27.36 1.72
CA VAL A 60 -8.03 27.57 1.54
C VAL A 60 -8.81 27.16 2.78
N SER A 61 -8.52 25.98 3.31
CA SER A 61 -9.21 25.48 4.52
C SER A 61 -8.51 25.87 5.83
N GLY A 62 -7.27 26.35 5.76
CA GLY A 62 -6.42 26.63 6.93
C GLY A 62 -5.88 25.37 7.62
N ARG A 63 -6.07 24.18 7.04
CA ARG A 63 -5.58 22.92 7.58
C ARG A 63 -4.14 22.64 7.15
N ASN A 64 -3.42 21.93 7.97
CA ASN A 64 -2.15 21.31 7.59
C ASN A 64 -2.37 19.80 7.44
N TYR A 65 -1.90 19.24 6.33
CA TYR A 65 -1.95 17.81 6.11
C TYR A 65 -0.56 17.19 6.23
N GLN A 66 -0.48 16.05 6.87
CA GLN A 66 0.77 15.31 6.92
C GLN A 66 0.97 14.51 5.62
N VAL A 67 2.18 14.60 5.09
CA VAL A 67 2.59 13.86 3.89
C VAL A 67 3.83 13.03 4.24
N PHE A 68 3.72 11.73 4.10
CA PHE A 68 4.80 10.78 4.36
C PHE A 68 5.53 10.50 3.06
N VAL A 69 6.86 10.43 3.08
CA VAL A 69 7.66 10.18 1.88
C VAL A 69 8.67 9.07 2.14
N SER A 70 8.74 8.11 1.21
CA SER A 70 9.81 7.11 1.14
C SER A 70 10.42 7.12 -0.25
N LEU A 71 11.73 7.32 -0.32
CA LEU A 71 12.49 7.32 -1.55
C LEU A 71 12.91 5.89 -1.93
N PRO A 72 13.01 5.55 -3.24
CA PRO A 72 13.48 4.26 -3.68
C PRO A 72 14.97 4.08 -3.38
N ALA A 73 15.43 2.82 -3.35
CA ALA A 73 16.81 2.49 -2.98
C ALA A 73 17.83 3.13 -3.92
N GLY A 74 17.54 3.22 -5.21
CA GLY A 74 18.42 3.82 -6.22
C GLY A 74 18.39 5.34 -6.28
N TYR A 75 17.65 6.02 -5.40
CA TYR A 75 17.42 7.46 -5.50
C TYR A 75 18.73 8.26 -5.46
N GLU A 76 19.57 8.08 -4.44
CA GLU A 76 20.83 8.83 -4.30
C GLU A 76 21.87 8.45 -5.36
N ALA A 77 21.89 7.18 -5.76
CA ALA A 77 22.81 6.68 -6.79
C ALA A 77 22.53 7.22 -8.20
N ASN A 78 21.34 7.74 -8.45
CA ASN A 78 20.90 8.19 -9.78
C ASN A 78 20.38 9.64 -9.74
N PRO A 79 21.23 10.66 -9.56
CA PRO A 79 20.82 12.04 -9.34
C PRO A 79 20.08 12.68 -10.53
N GLY A 80 20.30 12.18 -11.76
CA GLY A 80 19.62 12.66 -12.97
C GLY A 80 18.29 11.97 -13.27
N ARG A 81 17.92 10.93 -12.53
CA ARG A 81 16.69 10.15 -12.77
C ARG A 81 15.49 10.78 -12.08
N ARG A 82 14.36 10.89 -12.82
CA ARG A 82 13.04 11.11 -12.23
C ARG A 82 12.32 9.80 -12.05
N TYR A 83 11.47 9.74 -11.04
CA TYR A 83 10.79 8.51 -10.62
C TYR A 83 9.28 8.65 -10.71
N PRO A 84 8.55 7.61 -11.14
CA PRO A 84 7.11 7.51 -10.90
C PRO A 84 6.81 7.78 -9.44
N THR A 85 5.66 8.34 -9.17
CA THR A 85 5.26 8.65 -7.79
C THR A 85 3.91 7.99 -7.49
N LEU A 86 3.88 7.15 -6.47
CA LEU A 86 2.68 6.54 -5.95
C LEU A 86 2.18 7.34 -4.75
N TYR A 87 1.03 7.96 -4.90
CA TYR A 87 0.29 8.64 -3.83
C TYR A 87 -0.74 7.67 -3.26
N VAL A 88 -0.70 7.44 -1.94
CA VAL A 88 -1.65 6.55 -1.26
C VAL A 88 -2.41 7.30 -0.18
N THR A 89 -3.73 7.16 -0.17
CA THR A 89 -4.60 7.68 0.88
C THR A 89 -4.51 6.83 2.15
N ASP A 90 -5.04 7.32 3.27
CA ASP A 90 -5.01 6.62 4.57
C ASP A 90 -3.59 6.19 4.96
N ALA A 91 -2.65 7.12 4.87
CA ALA A 91 -1.22 6.86 4.95
C ALA A 91 -0.78 6.17 6.24
N ASP A 92 -1.42 6.45 7.37
CA ASP A 92 -1.07 5.84 8.66
C ASP A 92 -1.16 4.31 8.63
N TYR A 93 -2.08 3.79 7.79
CA TYR A 93 -2.24 2.36 7.55
C TYR A 93 -1.50 1.88 6.30
N ALA A 94 -1.74 2.53 5.17
CA ALA A 94 -1.33 2.01 3.86
C ALA A 94 0.16 2.23 3.56
N PHE A 95 0.72 3.36 3.97
CA PHE A 95 2.11 3.72 3.66
C PHE A 95 3.13 2.70 4.22
N PRO A 96 3.11 2.29 5.51
CA PRO A 96 4.07 1.32 6.02
C PRO A 96 3.94 -0.05 5.33
N ILE A 97 2.73 -0.49 4.99
CA ILE A 97 2.48 -1.76 4.30
C ILE A 97 3.08 -1.72 2.90
N ILE A 98 2.72 -0.73 2.09
CA ILE A 98 3.21 -0.59 0.71
C ILE A 98 4.72 -0.45 0.68
N ARG A 99 5.28 0.34 1.61
CA ARG A 99 6.73 0.49 1.71
C ARG A 99 7.44 -0.84 1.94
N GLN A 100 6.90 -1.70 2.81
CA GLN A 100 7.52 -3.00 3.07
C GLN A 100 7.34 -3.97 1.89
N ILE A 101 6.21 -3.94 1.22
CA ILE A 101 6.00 -4.69 -0.04
C ILE A 101 7.03 -4.25 -1.08
N ALA A 102 7.15 -2.94 -1.33
CA ALA A 102 8.07 -2.39 -2.34
C ALA A 102 9.54 -2.76 -2.11
N ARG A 103 9.95 -2.91 -0.85
CA ARG A 103 11.33 -3.32 -0.51
C ARG A 103 11.60 -4.81 -0.73
N ARG A 104 10.57 -5.63 -0.84
CA ARG A 104 10.72 -7.09 -0.92
C ARG A 104 10.31 -7.67 -2.27
N VAL A 105 9.39 -7.03 -2.97
CA VAL A 105 8.82 -7.55 -4.22
C VAL A 105 9.87 -7.82 -5.30
N ASN A 106 11.00 -7.11 -5.24
CA ASN A 106 12.10 -7.21 -6.21
C ASN A 106 13.30 -8.05 -5.72
N LEU A 107 13.19 -8.77 -4.61
CA LEU A 107 14.35 -9.53 -4.06
C LEU A 107 14.82 -10.67 -4.96
N GLU A 108 13.92 -11.29 -5.70
CA GLU A 108 14.22 -12.39 -6.62
C GLU A 108 14.26 -11.95 -8.09
N GLY A 109 14.28 -10.66 -8.34
CA GLY A 109 14.30 -10.06 -9.67
C GLY A 109 13.34 -8.89 -9.79
N PRO A 110 13.44 -8.09 -10.85
CA PRO A 110 12.64 -6.89 -11.02
C PRO A 110 11.20 -7.26 -11.38
N VAL A 111 10.25 -7.02 -10.47
CA VAL A 111 8.80 -7.17 -10.67
C VAL A 111 8.13 -5.81 -10.78
N VAL A 112 8.57 -4.85 -9.94
CA VAL A 112 8.02 -3.49 -9.87
C VAL A 112 9.16 -2.49 -10.08
N GLN A 113 8.93 -1.45 -10.88
CA GLN A 113 9.89 -0.38 -11.06
C GLN A 113 10.08 0.44 -9.78
N GLU A 114 11.24 1.06 -9.61
CA GLU A 114 11.48 1.98 -8.50
C GLU A 114 10.57 3.22 -8.59
N PHE A 115 9.97 3.61 -7.47
CA PHE A 115 9.07 4.74 -7.36
C PHE A 115 9.24 5.50 -6.03
N ILE A 116 8.85 6.76 -6.01
CA ILE A 116 8.67 7.53 -4.78
C ILE A 116 7.31 7.17 -4.18
N LEU A 117 7.28 6.71 -2.93
CA LEU A 117 6.03 6.47 -2.21
C LEU A 117 5.67 7.72 -1.41
N VAL A 118 4.48 8.25 -1.64
CA VAL A 118 3.91 9.40 -0.94
C VAL A 118 2.65 8.98 -0.22
N GLY A 119 2.64 9.06 1.10
CA GLY A 119 1.47 8.81 1.93
C GLY A 119 0.71 10.11 2.18
N LEU A 120 -0.54 10.15 1.78
CA LEU A 120 -1.47 11.24 2.07
C LEU A 120 -2.18 10.93 3.38
N SER A 121 -1.71 11.52 4.47
CA SER A 121 -2.27 11.36 5.80
C SER A 121 -3.37 12.39 6.06
N TYR A 122 -3.79 12.49 7.28
CA TYR A 122 -4.95 13.29 7.68
C TYR A 122 -4.54 14.71 8.07
N ALA A 123 -5.53 15.59 8.23
CA ALA A 123 -5.28 16.94 8.74
C ALA A 123 -4.80 16.88 10.20
N ASP A 124 -3.82 17.73 10.51
CA ASP A 124 -3.26 17.83 11.86
C ASP A 124 -4.35 18.11 12.90
N GLY A 125 -4.36 17.32 13.95
CA GLY A 125 -5.32 17.43 15.05
C GLY A 125 -6.67 16.75 14.79
N ASP A 126 -6.96 16.29 13.59
CA ASP A 126 -8.17 15.53 13.30
C ASP A 126 -7.99 14.05 13.71
N LYS A 127 -9.12 13.41 14.06
CA LYS A 127 -9.16 11.95 14.08
C LYS A 127 -9.18 11.46 12.63
N GLY A 128 -8.40 10.44 12.31
CA GLY A 128 -8.32 9.91 10.94
C GLY A 128 -9.69 9.56 10.34
N ALA A 129 -10.60 9.00 11.14
CA ALA A 129 -11.96 8.68 10.70
C ALA A 129 -12.77 9.94 10.30
N ASP A 130 -12.58 11.06 10.97
CA ASP A 130 -13.32 12.30 10.69
C ASP A 130 -12.70 13.03 9.49
N SER A 131 -11.37 13.10 9.43
CA SER A 131 -10.65 13.68 8.29
C SER A 131 -11.01 12.97 6.99
N ARG A 132 -10.92 11.62 6.93
CA ARG A 132 -11.23 10.86 5.73
C ARG A 132 -12.70 10.92 5.31
N ARG A 133 -13.64 11.00 6.27
CA ARG A 133 -15.07 11.19 5.95
C ARG A 133 -15.30 12.51 5.25
N ARG A 134 -14.70 13.59 5.76
CA ARG A 134 -14.77 14.91 5.15
C ARG A 134 -14.10 14.93 3.78
N ASP A 135 -12.86 14.49 3.72
CA ASP A 135 -11.96 14.77 2.59
C ASP A 135 -12.09 13.77 1.43
N TYR A 136 -12.66 12.58 1.67
CA TYR A 136 -12.73 11.53 0.65
C TYR A 136 -14.12 11.27 0.11
N THR A 137 -15.13 12.04 0.55
CA THR A 137 -16.50 11.82 0.11
C THR A 137 -17.02 12.95 -0.79
N PRO A 138 -17.75 12.61 -1.88
CA PRO A 138 -18.16 13.58 -2.90
C PRO A 138 -19.34 14.45 -2.49
N THR A 139 -20.18 13.98 -1.57
CA THR A 139 -21.42 14.64 -1.17
C THR A 139 -21.61 14.65 0.35
N PRO A 140 -22.44 15.54 0.90
CA PRO A 140 -22.71 15.56 2.35
C PRO A 140 -23.62 14.40 2.82
N ASN A 141 -24.12 13.55 1.92
CA ASN A 141 -25.12 12.53 2.19
C ASN A 141 -24.54 11.20 2.69
N GLY A 142 -23.51 11.24 3.52
CA GLY A 142 -22.91 10.04 4.10
C GLY A 142 -23.78 9.35 5.15
N PRO A 143 -23.40 8.13 5.58
CA PRO A 143 -24.08 7.40 6.63
C PRO A 143 -24.16 8.21 7.92
N ARG A 144 -25.35 8.28 8.53
CA ARG A 144 -25.61 9.03 9.77
C ARG A 144 -25.14 8.33 11.05
N SER A 145 -24.42 7.25 10.94
CA SER A 145 -24.06 6.35 12.04
C SER A 145 -23.15 6.93 13.13
N SER A 146 -22.71 8.17 13.01
CA SER A 146 -21.72 8.74 13.93
C SER A 146 -21.91 10.22 14.28
N GLY A 147 -23.13 10.66 14.54
CA GLY A 147 -23.38 12.03 15.04
C GLY A 147 -23.05 13.12 14.00
N ALA A 148 -22.30 14.16 14.40
CA ALA A 148 -22.00 15.34 13.58
C ALA A 148 -20.88 15.12 12.54
N ALA A 149 -20.72 13.91 11.99
CA ALA A 149 -19.68 13.63 11.00
C ALA A 149 -19.87 14.50 9.73
N VAL A 150 -18.83 15.23 9.36
CA VAL A 150 -18.82 16.07 8.16
C VAL A 150 -18.45 15.18 6.97
N HIS A 151 -19.22 15.31 5.88
CA HIS A 151 -18.98 14.64 4.60
C HIS A 151 -19.00 15.68 3.48
N GLY A 152 -18.55 15.31 2.28
CA GLY A 152 -18.72 16.11 1.07
C GLY A 152 -17.60 17.10 0.76
N GLY A 153 -16.46 16.99 1.41
CA GLY A 153 -15.29 17.84 1.16
C GLY A 153 -14.35 17.33 0.05
N GLY A 154 -14.69 16.24 -0.64
CA GLY A 154 -13.79 15.59 -1.60
C GLY A 154 -13.30 16.51 -2.71
N ALA A 155 -14.13 17.41 -3.23
CA ALA A 155 -13.74 18.38 -4.25
C ALA A 155 -12.73 19.41 -3.71
N ALA A 156 -12.90 19.88 -2.48
CA ALA A 156 -11.95 20.78 -1.83
C ALA A 156 -10.60 20.10 -1.58
N TYR A 157 -10.63 18.84 -1.11
CA TYR A 157 -9.42 18.06 -0.91
C TYR A 157 -8.69 17.74 -2.22
N GLN A 158 -9.43 17.43 -3.30
CA GLN A 158 -8.86 17.27 -4.63
C GLN A 158 -8.15 18.58 -5.08
N THR A 159 -8.74 19.74 -4.81
CA THR A 159 -8.12 21.03 -5.10
C THR A 159 -6.83 21.22 -4.30
N TYR A 160 -6.84 20.90 -3.00
CA TYR A 160 -5.62 20.88 -2.18
C TYR A 160 -4.55 19.97 -2.76
N LEU A 161 -4.89 18.73 -3.12
CA LEU A 161 -3.93 17.80 -3.73
C LEU A 161 -3.32 18.42 -4.99
N LYS A 162 -4.14 18.96 -5.90
CA LYS A 162 -3.72 19.54 -7.17
C LYS A 162 -2.84 20.77 -7.01
N THR A 163 -3.17 21.64 -6.05
CA THR A 163 -2.53 22.97 -5.94
C THR A 163 -1.42 23.05 -4.90
N GLN A 164 -1.40 22.12 -3.94
CA GLN A 164 -0.41 22.12 -2.86
C GLN A 164 0.41 20.83 -2.81
N ALA A 165 -0.21 19.67 -2.59
CA ALA A 165 0.52 18.44 -2.31
C ALA A 165 1.34 17.94 -3.51
N LEU A 166 0.76 17.86 -4.71
CA LEU A 166 1.46 17.44 -5.92
C LEU A 166 2.63 18.37 -6.27
N PRO A 167 2.45 19.70 -6.34
CA PRO A 167 3.54 20.62 -6.61
C PRO A 167 4.65 20.60 -5.55
N PHE A 168 4.29 20.44 -4.27
CA PHE A 168 5.26 20.29 -3.19
C PHE A 168 6.18 19.09 -3.44
N ILE A 169 5.63 17.92 -3.74
CA ILE A 169 6.39 16.68 -4.01
C ILE A 169 7.28 16.86 -5.25
N GLU A 170 6.77 17.43 -6.33
CA GLU A 170 7.49 17.60 -7.59
C GLU A 170 8.62 18.63 -7.52
N LYS A 171 8.47 19.63 -6.66
CA LYS A 171 9.48 20.64 -6.38
C LYS A 171 10.58 20.13 -5.45
N THR A 172 10.20 19.30 -4.48
CA THR A 172 11.10 18.84 -3.40
C THR A 172 11.88 17.60 -3.81
N PHE A 173 11.26 16.72 -4.61
CA PHE A 173 11.83 15.42 -4.99
C PHE A 173 11.91 15.28 -6.51
N ARG A 174 12.72 14.31 -6.97
CA ARG A 174 12.81 13.96 -8.40
C ARG A 174 11.62 13.11 -8.86
N ALA A 175 10.42 13.59 -8.58
CA ALA A 175 9.15 13.01 -9.02
C ALA A 175 8.93 13.31 -10.51
N ASP A 176 8.41 12.33 -11.26
CA ASP A 176 8.02 12.51 -12.65
C ASP A 176 6.54 12.91 -12.74
N PRO A 177 6.21 14.15 -13.13
CA PRO A 177 4.83 14.61 -13.22
C PRO A 177 4.02 13.89 -14.32
N ALA A 178 4.68 13.20 -15.26
CA ALA A 178 4.02 12.40 -16.27
C ALA A 178 3.70 10.97 -15.80
N HIS A 179 4.13 10.58 -14.59
CA HIS A 179 3.93 9.23 -14.05
C HIS A 179 3.44 9.28 -12.59
N ARG A 180 2.27 9.87 -12.37
CA ARG A 180 1.59 9.90 -11.07
C ARG A 180 0.60 8.75 -10.97
N VAL A 181 0.62 8.02 -9.86
CA VAL A 181 -0.34 6.97 -9.52
C VAL A 181 -1.08 7.38 -8.26
N LEU A 182 -2.42 7.30 -8.27
CA LEU A 182 -3.23 7.43 -7.06
C LEU A 182 -3.73 6.04 -6.65
N LEU A 183 -3.50 5.68 -5.40
CA LEU A 183 -4.03 4.46 -4.79
C LEU A 183 -4.91 4.83 -3.61
N GLY A 184 -6.15 4.39 -3.62
CA GLY A 184 -7.08 4.55 -2.52
C GLY A 184 -7.86 3.28 -2.25
N HIS A 185 -8.13 3.00 -0.96
CA HIS A 185 -8.98 1.89 -0.52
C HIS A 185 -10.24 2.43 0.15
N SER A 186 -11.38 1.77 -0.08
CA SER A 186 -12.66 2.16 0.56
C SER A 186 -13.09 3.59 0.15
N TYR A 187 -13.20 4.52 1.10
CA TYR A 187 -13.43 5.95 0.79
C TYR A 187 -12.25 6.56 0.02
N GLY A 188 -11.02 6.08 0.21
CA GLY A 188 -9.90 6.48 -0.63
C GLY A 188 -10.09 6.07 -2.09
N GLY A 189 -10.68 4.89 -2.34
CA GLY A 189 -11.08 4.43 -3.68
C GLY A 189 -12.25 5.26 -4.26
N LEU A 190 -13.17 5.71 -3.40
CA LEU A 190 -14.27 6.62 -3.78
C LEU A 190 -13.71 7.98 -4.23
N LEU A 191 -12.75 8.55 -3.48
CA LEU A 191 -12.04 9.77 -3.88
C LEU A 191 -11.30 9.58 -5.21
N GLY A 192 -10.63 8.43 -5.38
CA GLY A 192 -9.98 8.09 -6.64
C GLY A 192 -10.95 8.09 -7.82
N ALA A 193 -12.14 7.51 -7.66
CA ALA A 193 -13.19 7.56 -8.68
C ALA A 193 -13.70 8.98 -8.94
N GLN A 194 -13.88 9.80 -7.90
CA GLN A 194 -14.24 11.20 -8.06
C GLN A 194 -13.21 11.96 -8.90
N ILE A 195 -11.92 11.83 -8.60
CA ILE A 195 -10.85 12.50 -9.33
C ILE A 195 -10.79 12.00 -10.78
N LEU A 196 -10.91 10.67 -10.99
CA LEU A 196 -10.91 10.05 -12.32
C LEU A 196 -11.96 10.67 -13.25
N PHE A 197 -13.16 10.97 -12.75
CA PHE A 197 -14.24 11.50 -13.57
C PHE A 197 -14.35 13.03 -13.56
N SER A 198 -13.62 13.73 -12.69
CA SER A 198 -13.62 15.20 -12.66
C SER A 198 -12.35 15.82 -13.26
N ASP A 199 -11.21 15.20 -13.12
CA ASP A 199 -9.90 15.65 -13.63
C ASP A 199 -8.97 14.45 -13.88
N PRO A 200 -9.27 13.64 -14.91
CA PRO A 200 -8.52 12.40 -15.17
C PRO A 200 -7.02 12.63 -15.44
N ALA A 201 -6.64 13.83 -15.89
CA ALA A 201 -5.24 14.16 -16.16
C ALA A 201 -4.40 14.39 -14.89
N MET A 202 -5.03 14.48 -13.72
CA MET A 202 -4.34 14.68 -12.45
C MET A 202 -3.40 13.51 -12.11
N PHE A 203 -3.79 12.28 -12.47
CA PHE A 203 -2.97 11.07 -12.36
C PHE A 203 -3.05 10.26 -13.67
N GLN A 204 -1.98 9.55 -14.01
CA GLN A 204 -1.96 8.67 -15.18
C GLN A 204 -2.49 7.28 -14.87
N SER A 205 -2.40 6.87 -13.59
CA SER A 205 -2.92 5.59 -13.13
C SER A 205 -3.72 5.75 -11.84
N TYR A 206 -4.81 5.02 -11.75
CA TYR A 206 -5.73 5.00 -10.61
C TYR A 206 -5.89 3.57 -10.11
N VAL A 207 -5.64 3.36 -8.83
CA VAL A 207 -5.94 2.11 -8.13
C VAL A 207 -7.12 2.35 -7.20
N LEU A 208 -8.25 1.74 -7.54
CA LEU A 208 -9.49 1.86 -6.79
C LEU A 208 -9.72 0.55 -6.02
N GLY A 209 -9.19 0.47 -4.82
CA GLY A 209 -9.32 -0.70 -3.96
C GLY A 209 -10.63 -0.66 -3.19
N SER A 210 -11.44 -1.72 -3.33
CA SER A 210 -12.75 -1.82 -2.68
C SER A 210 -13.49 -0.48 -2.63
N PRO A 211 -13.64 0.22 -3.77
CA PRO A 211 -14.17 1.58 -3.79
C PRO A 211 -15.59 1.60 -3.23
N SER A 212 -15.87 2.54 -2.33
CA SER A 212 -17.20 2.68 -1.70
C SER A 212 -18.24 3.26 -2.66
N LEU A 213 -18.48 2.59 -3.79
CA LEU A 213 -19.39 3.05 -4.86
C LEU A 213 -20.85 3.07 -4.42
N TRP A 214 -21.21 2.33 -3.36
CA TRP A 214 -22.52 2.35 -2.71
C TRP A 214 -22.85 3.69 -2.06
N TYR A 215 -21.82 4.55 -1.81
CA TYR A 215 -21.97 5.82 -1.11
C TYR A 215 -23.02 6.71 -1.78
N ASP A 216 -23.86 7.38 -0.96
CA ASP A 216 -24.96 8.24 -1.42
C ASP A 216 -25.77 7.61 -2.56
N LYS A 217 -26.23 6.38 -2.34
CA LYS A 217 -27.06 5.61 -3.28
C LYS A 217 -26.43 5.39 -4.65
N GLY A 218 -25.11 5.19 -4.69
CA GLY A 218 -24.40 4.98 -5.94
C GLY A 218 -24.08 6.26 -6.72
N TYR A 219 -23.92 7.39 -6.03
CA TYR A 219 -23.67 8.71 -6.63
C TYR A 219 -22.59 8.66 -7.71
N MET A 220 -21.47 7.96 -7.48
CA MET A 220 -20.38 7.91 -8.46
C MET A 220 -20.72 7.16 -9.75
N MET A 221 -21.68 6.25 -9.72
CA MET A 221 -22.15 5.60 -10.95
C MET A 221 -22.92 6.58 -11.85
N GLY A 222 -23.63 7.53 -11.25
CA GLY A 222 -24.24 8.66 -11.96
C GLY A 222 -23.20 9.60 -12.56
N VAL A 223 -22.15 9.91 -11.79
CA VAL A 223 -21.03 10.76 -12.26
C VAL A 223 -20.29 10.11 -13.44
N GLU A 224 -20.04 8.78 -13.40
CA GLU A 224 -19.48 8.04 -14.53
C GLU A 224 -20.36 8.18 -15.79
N ALA A 225 -21.68 7.99 -15.63
CA ALA A 225 -22.62 8.10 -16.74
C ALA A 225 -22.66 9.53 -17.32
N ASP A 226 -22.55 10.56 -16.47
CA ASP A 226 -22.47 11.96 -16.90
C ASP A 226 -21.18 12.23 -17.66
N TYR A 227 -20.05 11.71 -17.15
CA TYR A 227 -18.76 11.79 -17.84
C TYR A 227 -18.86 11.19 -19.25
N ALA A 228 -19.43 9.98 -19.37
CA ALA A 228 -19.58 9.29 -20.64
C ALA A 228 -20.49 10.02 -21.67
N ARG A 229 -21.48 10.77 -21.20
CA ARG A 229 -22.31 11.61 -22.11
C ARG A 229 -21.52 12.78 -22.69
N ASN A 230 -20.56 13.31 -21.96
CA ASN A 230 -19.87 14.56 -22.28
C ASN A 230 -18.45 14.36 -22.85
N HIS A 231 -17.87 13.15 -22.74
CA HIS A 231 -16.50 12.87 -23.14
C HIS A 231 -16.43 11.65 -24.06
N ARG A 232 -15.48 11.66 -24.99
CA ARG A 232 -15.25 10.58 -25.97
C ARG A 232 -13.99 9.77 -25.66
N ASP A 233 -13.24 10.16 -24.64
CA ASP A 233 -12.05 9.47 -24.17
C ASP A 233 -11.88 9.66 -22.66
N LEU A 234 -11.16 8.73 -22.06
CA LEU A 234 -10.71 8.75 -20.68
C LEU A 234 -9.26 8.23 -20.67
N ASN A 235 -8.31 9.15 -20.79
CA ASN A 235 -6.90 8.78 -20.89
C ASN A 235 -6.34 8.46 -19.49
N ALA A 236 -6.50 7.21 -19.06
CA ALA A 236 -6.04 6.72 -17.76
C ALA A 236 -5.81 5.21 -17.78
N GLN A 237 -4.94 4.73 -16.89
CA GLN A 237 -4.88 3.34 -16.49
C GLN A 237 -5.64 3.16 -15.18
N VAL A 238 -6.65 2.28 -15.16
CA VAL A 238 -7.47 1.99 -13.98
C VAL A 238 -7.31 0.53 -13.59
N PHE A 239 -6.85 0.29 -12.37
CA PHE A 239 -6.83 -1.02 -11.76
C PHE A 239 -7.76 -1.04 -10.55
N MET A 240 -8.63 -2.04 -10.48
CA MET A 240 -9.56 -2.20 -9.36
C MET A 240 -9.37 -3.55 -8.68
N TYR A 241 -9.53 -3.59 -7.36
CA TYR A 241 -9.58 -4.83 -6.61
C TYR A 241 -10.68 -4.78 -5.55
N VAL A 242 -11.23 -5.94 -5.19
CA VAL A 242 -12.23 -6.10 -4.12
C VAL A 242 -12.11 -7.49 -3.51
N GLY A 243 -12.42 -7.64 -2.23
CA GLY A 243 -12.49 -8.93 -1.56
C GLY A 243 -13.77 -9.68 -1.91
N GLY A 244 -13.68 -11.00 -2.09
CA GLY A 244 -14.83 -11.84 -2.47
C GLY A 244 -15.93 -11.90 -1.41
N HIS A 245 -15.62 -11.59 -0.16
CA HIS A 245 -16.59 -11.47 0.93
C HIS A 245 -17.26 -10.08 1.02
N GLU A 246 -16.86 -9.11 0.22
CA GLU A 246 -17.42 -7.76 0.24
C GLU A 246 -18.76 -7.67 -0.52
N LYS A 247 -19.67 -8.55 -0.18
CA LYS A 247 -21.05 -8.63 -0.67
C LYS A 247 -21.95 -9.20 0.42
N PRO A 248 -23.28 -9.02 0.34
CA PRO A 248 -24.21 -9.62 1.28
C PRO A 248 -24.03 -11.13 1.37
N GLY A 249 -24.06 -11.66 2.59
CA GLY A 249 -23.87 -13.08 2.83
C GLY A 249 -23.99 -13.47 4.32
N PRO A 250 -23.89 -14.77 4.65
CA PRO A 250 -24.24 -15.29 5.95
C PRO A 250 -23.14 -15.17 7.02
N THR A 251 -21.94 -14.70 6.67
CA THR A 251 -20.83 -14.65 7.61
C THR A 251 -20.50 -13.23 8.06
N ARG A 252 -19.85 -13.09 9.21
CA ARG A 252 -19.38 -11.78 9.71
C ARG A 252 -18.36 -11.09 8.80
N ARG A 253 -17.77 -11.82 7.85
CA ARG A 253 -16.83 -11.28 6.86
C ARG A 253 -17.55 -10.60 5.69
N ASN A 254 -18.84 -10.91 5.50
CA ASN A 254 -19.62 -10.31 4.45
C ASN A 254 -19.96 -8.85 4.74
N SER A 255 -20.04 -8.06 3.69
CA SER A 255 -20.47 -6.66 3.71
C SER A 255 -21.99 -6.54 3.57
N GLU A 256 -22.57 -5.47 4.13
CA GLU A 256 -23.99 -5.13 3.87
C GLU A 256 -24.19 -4.63 2.43
N ALA A 257 -23.20 -3.87 1.90
CA ALA A 257 -23.19 -3.40 0.51
C ALA A 257 -22.56 -4.45 -0.41
N ASP A 258 -23.08 -4.56 -1.63
CA ASP A 258 -22.49 -5.40 -2.68
C ASP A 258 -21.35 -4.67 -3.42
N MET A 259 -20.23 -4.52 -2.73
CA MET A 259 -19.06 -3.84 -3.31
C MET A 259 -18.45 -4.64 -4.47
N VAL A 260 -18.60 -5.96 -4.47
CA VAL A 260 -18.20 -6.82 -5.60
C VAL A 260 -19.01 -6.48 -6.83
N GLY A 261 -20.33 -6.45 -6.69
CA GLY A 261 -21.25 -6.11 -7.79
C GLY A 261 -21.02 -4.68 -8.30
N ASP A 262 -20.84 -3.72 -7.39
CA ASP A 262 -20.60 -2.32 -7.73
C ASP A 262 -19.29 -2.13 -8.51
N MET A 263 -18.18 -2.73 -8.06
CA MET A 263 -16.90 -2.67 -8.77
C MET A 263 -17.00 -3.30 -10.15
N GLN A 264 -17.64 -4.48 -10.26
CA GLN A 264 -17.84 -5.16 -11.54
C GLN A 264 -18.74 -4.36 -12.48
N ALA A 265 -19.75 -3.65 -11.95
CA ALA A 265 -20.60 -2.78 -12.74
C ALA A 265 -19.81 -1.58 -13.29
N LEU A 266 -18.99 -0.93 -12.46
CA LEU A 266 -18.10 0.14 -12.92
C LEU A 266 -17.12 -0.37 -13.98
N HIS A 267 -16.53 -1.55 -13.80
CA HIS A 267 -15.63 -2.15 -14.77
C HIS A 267 -16.33 -2.34 -16.13
N ARG A 268 -17.49 -3.01 -16.14
CA ARG A 268 -18.26 -3.23 -17.38
C ARG A 268 -18.67 -1.91 -18.04
N ASN A 269 -19.07 -0.91 -17.27
CA ASN A 269 -19.40 0.40 -17.82
C ASN A 269 -18.20 0.99 -18.56
N LEU A 270 -17.04 1.07 -17.89
CA LEU A 270 -15.82 1.62 -18.47
C LEU A 270 -15.38 0.88 -19.74
N GLU A 271 -15.42 -0.46 -19.75
CA GLU A 271 -15.12 -1.25 -20.96
C GLU A 271 -16.10 -0.93 -22.09
N SER A 272 -17.40 -0.83 -21.78
CA SER A 272 -18.44 -0.59 -22.79
C SER A 272 -18.35 0.77 -23.46
N ARG A 273 -17.67 1.77 -22.83
CA ARG A 273 -17.49 3.10 -23.42
C ARG A 273 -16.54 3.11 -24.59
N GLY A 274 -15.62 2.15 -24.68
CA GLY A 274 -14.65 2.04 -25.77
C GLY A 274 -13.71 3.23 -25.87
N TYR A 275 -13.33 3.84 -24.73
CA TYR A 275 -12.41 4.98 -24.69
C TYR A 275 -11.02 4.58 -25.19
N PRO A 276 -10.47 5.23 -26.24
CA PRO A 276 -9.20 4.85 -26.84
C PRO A 276 -8.01 4.93 -25.87
N GLY A 277 -8.02 5.90 -24.95
CA GLY A 277 -6.95 6.15 -23.97
C GLY A 277 -7.07 5.34 -22.68
N LEU A 278 -8.18 4.59 -22.48
CA LEU A 278 -8.43 3.86 -21.24
C LEU A 278 -7.82 2.46 -21.26
N LYS A 279 -7.10 2.14 -20.19
CA LYS A 279 -6.76 0.75 -19.85
C LYS A 279 -7.43 0.42 -18.53
N VAL A 280 -8.39 -0.49 -18.51
CA VAL A 280 -9.09 -0.91 -17.31
C VAL A 280 -8.87 -2.38 -17.04
N SER A 281 -8.63 -2.73 -15.77
CA SER A 281 -8.56 -4.11 -15.30
C SER A 281 -9.05 -4.22 -13.86
N SER A 282 -9.53 -5.39 -13.48
CA SER A 282 -9.99 -5.61 -12.10
C SER A 282 -9.77 -7.06 -11.65
N VAL A 283 -9.73 -7.26 -10.33
CA VAL A 283 -9.63 -8.58 -9.71
C VAL A 283 -10.51 -8.68 -8.47
N VAL A 284 -11.18 -9.82 -8.31
CA VAL A 284 -11.87 -10.22 -7.08
C VAL A 284 -10.97 -11.20 -6.34
N LEU A 285 -10.52 -10.84 -5.16
CA LEU A 285 -9.68 -11.66 -4.29
C LEU A 285 -10.61 -12.51 -3.38
N GLN A 286 -10.85 -13.75 -3.78
CA GLN A 286 -11.99 -14.56 -3.34
C GLN A 286 -12.08 -14.76 -1.82
N ASP A 287 -10.95 -14.99 -1.15
CA ASP A 287 -10.92 -15.32 0.28
C ASP A 287 -10.72 -14.09 1.19
N GLU A 288 -10.80 -12.88 0.63
CA GLU A 288 -10.59 -11.63 1.34
C GLU A 288 -11.91 -10.91 1.67
N ASP A 289 -11.89 -10.21 2.80
CA ASP A 289 -12.92 -9.25 3.20
C ASP A 289 -12.39 -7.80 3.12
N HIS A 290 -13.22 -6.83 3.48
CA HIS A 290 -12.89 -5.40 3.36
C HIS A 290 -11.59 -4.97 4.09
N LEU A 291 -11.22 -5.65 5.16
CA LEU A 291 -10.04 -5.31 5.95
C LEU A 291 -8.80 -6.10 5.49
N THR A 292 -8.98 -7.35 5.09
CA THR A 292 -7.87 -8.23 4.72
C THR A 292 -7.43 -8.09 3.28
N VAL A 293 -8.30 -7.60 2.40
CA VAL A 293 -8.02 -7.46 0.96
C VAL A 293 -6.94 -6.42 0.64
N ALA A 294 -6.78 -5.40 1.47
CA ALA A 294 -5.93 -4.26 1.14
C ALA A 294 -4.45 -4.63 0.96
N PRO A 295 -3.77 -5.39 1.84
CA PRO A 295 -2.36 -5.74 1.64
C PRO A 295 -2.11 -6.57 0.36
N VAL A 296 -2.99 -7.52 0.06
CA VAL A 296 -2.92 -8.33 -1.18
C VAL A 296 -3.21 -7.45 -2.39
N GLY A 297 -4.24 -6.62 -2.31
CA GLY A 297 -4.62 -5.66 -3.33
C GLY A 297 -3.52 -4.65 -3.64
N PHE A 298 -2.80 -4.16 -2.62
CA PHE A 298 -1.64 -3.28 -2.83
C PHE A 298 -0.53 -3.96 -3.63
N THR A 299 -0.23 -5.22 -3.33
CA THR A 299 0.77 -5.99 -4.09
C THR A 299 0.36 -6.12 -5.55
N ARG A 300 -0.88 -6.57 -5.82
CA ARG A 300 -1.40 -6.70 -7.19
C ARG A 300 -1.45 -5.36 -7.93
N ALA A 301 -1.77 -4.29 -7.23
CA ALA A 301 -1.79 -2.95 -7.79
C ALA A 301 -0.40 -2.50 -8.25
N LEU A 302 0.63 -2.68 -7.41
CA LEU A 302 2.01 -2.34 -7.79
C LEU A 302 2.45 -3.06 -9.05
N GLU A 303 2.18 -4.37 -9.15
CA GLU A 303 2.47 -5.18 -10.34
C GLU A 303 1.73 -4.68 -11.60
N ALA A 304 0.48 -4.22 -11.44
CA ALA A 304 -0.36 -3.78 -12.55
C ALA A 304 0.01 -2.38 -13.07
N VAL A 305 0.29 -1.41 -12.16
CA VAL A 305 0.44 0.01 -12.54
C VAL A 305 1.89 0.51 -12.56
N LEU A 306 2.80 -0.23 -11.95
CA LEU A 306 4.23 0.07 -11.88
C LEU A 306 5.09 -1.16 -12.24
N PRO A 307 4.78 -1.92 -13.32
CA PRO A 307 5.58 -3.10 -13.68
C PRO A 307 7.03 -2.72 -13.95
N ALA A 308 7.97 -3.60 -13.65
CA ALA A 308 9.36 -3.45 -14.05
C ALA A 308 9.46 -3.31 -15.57
N ARG A 309 10.39 -2.48 -16.04
CA ARG A 309 10.65 -2.23 -17.47
C ARG A 309 11.91 -2.92 -17.93
#